data_7ff6bd5fb641a7f7b898336bd916312a
#
_entry.id   7ff6bd5fb641a7f7b898336bd916312a
#
_cell.length_a   1.000
_cell.length_b   1.000
_cell.length_c   1.000
_cell.angle_alpha   90.00
_cell.angle_beta   90.00
_cell.angle_gamma   90.00
#
_symmetry.space_group_name_H-M   'P 1'
#
loop_
_entity.id
_entity.type
_entity.pdbx_description
1 polymer ?
#
loop_
_entity_poly.entity_id
_entity_poly.type
_entity_poly.pdbx_seq_one_letter_code
_entity_poly.pdbx_strand_id
1 'polypeptide(L)'
;MKTHVKALIVGGGAVGTSIAYHLARAGWDDVMLLERDELTSGSTWHAAGLLPLFNMSYATTHIHQYSVEFYKTLEAETGLNAGFSIVGNLRMAQTKERMDEYMVYASTAESCGVPYEWLSAKQIKSRYPLVHCDDLQGAIYHPTDGYINPADVTMAMAKGARQRGVLIERKWQADAYEWTGSEWKVTLSKMVEKGGNLLASDEQVVVSAEHVVTATGNHAQRTAQLLGIKNTAIPVEHQFIVTEPD
;
A
#
# COMPACT_ATOMS: atom_id res chain seq x y z
N MET A 1 25.08 4.78 10.28
CA MET A 1 23.68 5.24 10.28
C MET A 1 23.61 6.59 10.98
N LYS A 2 22.76 7.51 10.50
CA LYS A 2 22.51 8.79 11.17
C LYS A 2 21.71 8.57 12.46
N THR A 3 22.05 9.29 13.53
CA THR A 3 21.46 9.08 14.87
C THR A 3 20.49 10.19 15.30
N HIS A 4 20.33 11.22 14.48
CA HIS A 4 19.32 12.25 14.66
C HIS A 4 18.69 12.59 13.32
N VAL A 5 17.36 12.66 13.25
CA VAL A 5 16.60 13.01 12.03
C VAL A 5 15.36 13.83 12.41
N LYS A 6 14.84 14.60 11.45
CA LYS A 6 13.59 15.32 11.64
C LYS A 6 12.38 14.36 11.62
N ALA A 7 12.35 13.43 10.68
CA ALA A 7 11.28 12.42 10.62
C ALA A 7 11.85 11.01 10.45
N LEU A 8 11.40 10.10 11.30
CA LEU A 8 11.71 8.68 11.27
C LEU A 8 10.46 7.89 10.89
N ILE A 9 10.53 7.16 9.77
CA ILE A 9 9.45 6.28 9.30
C ILE A 9 9.86 4.85 9.55
N VAL A 10 9.04 4.07 10.23
CA VAL A 10 9.31 2.67 10.56
C VAL A 10 8.41 1.76 9.75
N GLY A 11 9.02 1.01 8.82
CA GLY A 11 8.39 0.08 7.89
C GLY A 11 8.59 0.46 6.42
N GLY A 12 9.20 -0.44 5.65
CA GLY A 12 9.57 -0.25 4.24
C GLY A 12 8.60 -0.88 3.23
N GLY A 13 7.34 -1.06 3.61
CA GLY A 13 6.26 -1.45 2.72
C GLY A 13 5.68 -0.27 1.92
N ALA A 14 4.60 -0.52 1.16
CA ALA A 14 3.94 0.47 0.32
C ALA A 14 3.55 1.75 1.07
N VAL A 15 3.05 1.62 2.30
CA VAL A 15 2.64 2.78 3.12
C VAL A 15 3.84 3.61 3.55
N GLY A 16 4.88 2.98 4.12
CA GLY A 16 6.06 3.71 4.61
C GLY A 16 6.85 4.38 3.49
N THR A 17 7.04 3.71 2.36
CA THR A 17 7.72 4.31 1.19
C THR A 17 6.91 5.43 0.56
N SER A 18 5.57 5.32 0.55
CA SER A 18 4.68 6.38 0.10
C SER A 18 4.81 7.62 1.00
N ILE A 19 4.80 7.43 2.32
CA ILE A 19 4.98 8.53 3.28
C ILE A 19 6.35 9.19 3.08
N ALA A 20 7.43 8.40 2.98
CA ALA A 20 8.78 8.91 2.74
C ALA A 20 8.88 9.73 1.46
N TYR A 21 8.30 9.22 0.37
CA TYR A 21 8.26 9.90 -0.92
C TYR A 21 7.50 11.23 -0.84
N HIS A 22 6.30 11.22 -0.24
CA HIS A 22 5.44 12.41 -0.21
C HIS A 22 5.94 13.47 0.77
N LEU A 23 6.55 13.10 1.90
CA LEU A 23 7.22 14.06 2.79
C LEU A 23 8.36 14.77 2.05
N ALA A 24 9.23 14.00 1.39
CA ALA A 24 10.32 14.58 0.62
C ALA A 24 9.84 15.44 -0.56
N ARG A 25 8.77 15.01 -1.26
CA ARG A 25 8.12 15.80 -2.31
C ARG A 25 7.51 17.10 -1.77
N ALA A 26 7.02 17.09 -0.53
CA ALA A 26 6.50 18.27 0.17
C ALA A 26 7.61 19.19 0.73
N GLY A 27 8.87 18.88 0.47
CA GLY A 27 10.02 19.70 0.89
C GLY A 27 10.54 19.39 2.30
N TRP A 28 10.13 18.24 2.89
CA TRP A 28 10.74 17.79 4.14
C TRP A 28 12.15 17.28 3.85
N ASP A 29 13.10 17.84 4.54
CA ASP A 29 14.48 17.39 4.63
C ASP A 29 14.67 16.47 5.84
N ASP A 30 15.81 15.80 5.87
CA ASP A 30 16.23 14.99 7.01
C ASP A 30 15.23 13.90 7.42
N VAL A 31 14.72 13.19 6.41
CA VAL A 31 13.80 12.06 6.56
C VAL A 31 14.57 10.75 6.47
N MET A 32 14.32 9.83 7.41
CA MET A 32 14.84 8.46 7.39
C MET A 32 13.70 7.44 7.40
N LEU A 33 13.80 6.42 6.56
CA LEU A 33 12.94 5.24 6.60
C LEU A 33 13.75 4.04 7.05
N LEU A 34 13.21 3.30 8.02
CA LEU A 34 13.77 2.04 8.51
C LEU A 34 12.94 0.86 8.04
N GLU A 35 13.63 -0.20 7.64
CA GLU A 35 13.02 -1.49 7.36
C GLU A 35 13.80 -2.60 8.09
N ARG A 36 13.07 -3.51 8.70
CA ARG A 36 13.68 -4.62 9.46
C ARG A 36 14.31 -5.69 8.58
N ASP A 37 13.82 -5.81 7.36
CA ASP A 37 14.28 -6.79 6.39
C ASP A 37 14.59 -6.09 5.05
N GLU A 38 14.07 -6.60 3.95
CA GLU A 38 14.10 -5.96 2.65
C GLU A 38 12.84 -5.13 2.41
N LEU A 39 12.94 -4.08 1.60
CA LEU A 39 11.75 -3.35 1.19
C LEU A 39 10.73 -4.31 0.57
N THR A 40 9.47 -4.11 0.85
CA THR A 40 8.36 -4.95 0.37
C THR A 40 8.19 -6.31 1.02
N SER A 41 9.13 -6.79 1.84
CA SER A 41 9.15 -8.17 2.38
C SER A 41 7.93 -8.55 3.24
N GLY A 42 7.16 -7.57 3.75
CA GLY A 42 5.92 -7.80 4.48
C GLY A 42 4.74 -8.09 3.55
N SER A 43 3.53 -7.59 3.90
CA SER A 43 2.30 -7.81 3.12
C SER A 43 2.32 -7.20 1.72
N THR A 44 3.24 -6.28 1.43
CA THR A 44 3.26 -5.55 0.17
C THR A 44 3.42 -6.48 -1.04
N TRP A 45 4.37 -7.40 -1.04
CA TRP A 45 4.61 -8.28 -2.19
C TRP A 45 3.52 -9.37 -2.36
N HIS A 46 2.72 -9.62 -1.32
CA HIS A 46 1.60 -10.57 -1.38
C HIS A 46 0.30 -9.95 -1.90
N ALA A 47 0.24 -8.62 -2.06
CA ALA A 47 -0.98 -7.95 -2.48
C ALA A 47 -1.26 -8.18 -3.96
N ALA A 48 -2.53 -8.38 -4.32
CA ALA A 48 -2.95 -8.59 -5.71
C ALA A 48 -2.81 -7.35 -6.60
N GLY A 49 -2.62 -6.18 -6.00
CA GLY A 49 -2.37 -4.94 -6.73
C GLY A 49 -3.58 -4.36 -7.45
N LEU A 50 -4.79 -4.75 -7.11
CA LEU A 50 -5.99 -4.18 -7.72
C LEU A 50 -6.13 -2.70 -7.38
N LEU A 51 -6.49 -1.89 -8.37
CA LEU A 51 -6.72 -0.46 -8.27
C LEU A 51 -8.17 -0.11 -8.65
N PRO A 52 -9.14 -0.41 -7.79
CA PRO A 52 -10.51 0.02 -8.02
C PRO A 52 -10.63 1.51 -7.69
N LEU A 53 -10.94 2.34 -8.70
CA LEU A 53 -11.33 3.75 -8.46
C LEU A 53 -12.66 3.83 -7.73
N PHE A 54 -13.43 2.79 -7.86
CA PHE A 54 -14.74 2.67 -7.25
C PHE A 54 -14.68 2.27 -5.78
N ASN A 55 -15.27 3.09 -4.93
CA ASN A 55 -15.46 2.81 -3.52
C ASN A 55 -16.80 3.39 -3.05
N MET A 56 -17.42 2.80 -2.00
CA MET A 56 -18.65 3.33 -1.41
C MET A 56 -18.47 4.67 -0.67
N SER A 57 -17.24 5.00 -0.32
CA SER A 57 -16.90 6.23 0.39
C SER A 57 -16.38 7.27 -0.60
N TYR A 58 -17.01 8.43 -0.63
CA TYR A 58 -16.56 9.61 -1.37
C TYR A 58 -15.09 9.95 -1.07
N ALA A 59 -14.73 10.04 0.21
CA ALA A 59 -13.35 10.35 0.61
C ALA A 59 -12.34 9.30 0.12
N THR A 60 -12.67 8.00 0.23
CA THR A 60 -11.79 6.92 -0.22
C THR A 60 -11.66 6.90 -1.74
N THR A 61 -12.74 7.20 -2.48
CA THR A 61 -12.69 7.30 -3.94
C THR A 61 -11.70 8.39 -4.39
N HIS A 62 -11.70 9.57 -3.75
CA HIS A 62 -10.75 10.63 -4.06
C HIS A 62 -9.30 10.24 -3.73
N ILE A 63 -9.06 9.50 -2.63
CA ILE A 63 -7.73 8.97 -2.32
C ILE A 63 -7.27 8.00 -3.42
N HIS A 64 -8.16 7.12 -3.90
CA HIS A 64 -7.85 6.19 -4.99
C HIS A 64 -7.59 6.93 -6.30
N GLN A 65 -8.39 7.93 -6.65
CA GLN A 65 -8.17 8.76 -7.85
C GLN A 65 -6.79 9.45 -7.80
N TYR A 66 -6.45 10.07 -6.66
CA TYR A 66 -5.12 10.65 -6.47
C TYR A 66 -4.02 9.60 -6.67
N SER A 67 -4.18 8.41 -6.07
CA SER A 67 -3.19 7.34 -6.15
C SER A 67 -2.97 6.87 -7.59
N VAL A 68 -4.05 6.69 -8.36
CA VAL A 68 -3.97 6.28 -9.77
C VAL A 68 -3.27 7.33 -10.62
N GLU A 69 -3.63 8.62 -10.48
CA GLU A 69 -2.97 9.70 -11.21
C GLU A 69 -1.48 9.82 -10.82
N PHE A 70 -1.18 9.65 -9.53
CA PHE A 70 0.19 9.65 -9.05
C PHE A 70 1.00 8.49 -9.65
N TYR A 71 0.47 7.28 -9.68
CA TYR A 71 1.19 6.11 -10.21
C TYR A 71 1.53 6.25 -11.71
N LYS A 72 0.71 6.95 -12.48
CA LYS A 72 1.01 7.27 -13.89
C LYS A 72 2.28 8.12 -14.06
N THR A 73 2.65 8.90 -13.05
CA THR A 73 3.82 9.79 -13.12
C THR A 73 5.11 9.14 -12.63
N LEU A 74 5.02 8.07 -11.85
CA LEU A 74 6.17 7.47 -11.16
C LEU A 74 7.28 7.00 -12.10
N GLU A 75 6.94 6.40 -13.23
CA GLU A 75 7.95 5.91 -14.17
C GLU A 75 8.76 7.08 -14.78
N ALA A 76 8.07 8.15 -15.16
CA ALA A 76 8.74 9.35 -15.69
C ALA A 76 9.64 10.02 -14.66
N GLU A 77 9.23 10.03 -13.39
CA GLU A 77 10.00 10.65 -12.30
C GLU A 77 11.17 9.78 -11.81
N THR A 78 11.01 8.48 -11.80
CA THR A 78 11.96 7.56 -11.15
C THR A 78 12.73 6.68 -12.12
N GLY A 79 12.23 6.52 -13.35
CA GLY A 79 12.76 5.57 -14.34
C GLY A 79 12.52 4.11 -13.96
N LEU A 80 11.56 3.83 -13.06
CA LEU A 80 11.12 2.47 -12.71
C LEU A 80 9.65 2.30 -13.09
N ASN A 81 9.37 1.28 -13.91
CA ASN A 81 8.01 0.90 -14.25
C ASN A 81 7.32 0.32 -13.00
N ALA A 82 6.15 0.84 -12.68
CA ALA A 82 5.36 0.41 -11.52
C ALA A 82 4.40 -0.75 -11.85
N GLY A 83 4.47 -1.31 -13.06
CA GLY A 83 3.54 -2.36 -13.52
C GLY A 83 2.09 -1.88 -13.62
N PHE A 84 1.88 -0.57 -13.84
CA PHE A 84 0.55 0.02 -13.88
C PHE A 84 -0.16 -0.28 -15.21
N SER A 85 -1.37 -0.85 -15.13
CA SER A 85 -2.17 -1.20 -16.31
C SER A 85 -3.65 -0.90 -16.06
N ILE A 86 -4.28 -0.20 -17.00
CA ILE A 86 -5.74 0.01 -17.00
C ILE A 86 -6.37 -1.07 -17.88
N VAL A 87 -7.12 -1.96 -17.26
CA VAL A 87 -7.77 -3.12 -17.94
C VAL A 87 -9.27 -3.19 -17.67
N GLY A 88 -9.78 -2.28 -16.84
CA GLY A 88 -11.13 -2.29 -16.33
C GLY A 88 -11.33 -3.25 -15.16
N ASN A 89 -12.51 -3.15 -14.55
CA ASN A 89 -12.93 -4.00 -13.46
C ASN A 89 -14.40 -4.40 -13.66
N LEU A 90 -14.67 -5.70 -13.60
CA LEU A 90 -16.00 -6.27 -13.74
C LEU A 90 -16.48 -6.78 -12.39
N ARG A 91 -17.55 -6.22 -11.85
CA ARG A 91 -18.22 -6.67 -10.63
C ARG A 91 -19.53 -7.33 -10.95
N MET A 92 -19.54 -8.65 -10.91
CA MET A 92 -20.70 -9.49 -11.28
C MET A 92 -21.67 -9.63 -10.12
N ALA A 93 -22.95 -9.69 -10.41
CA ALA A 93 -24.02 -9.92 -9.45
C ALA A 93 -24.83 -11.15 -9.84
N GLN A 94 -24.96 -12.09 -8.90
CA GLN A 94 -25.80 -13.29 -9.04
C GLN A 94 -27.22 -13.05 -8.51
N THR A 95 -27.41 -12.03 -7.67
CA THR A 95 -28.72 -11.73 -7.08
C THR A 95 -29.17 -10.31 -7.39
N LYS A 96 -30.48 -10.09 -7.29
CA LYS A 96 -31.10 -8.77 -7.44
C LYS A 96 -30.58 -7.81 -6.36
N GLU A 97 -30.49 -8.28 -5.13
CA GLU A 97 -30.02 -7.47 -3.99
C GLU A 97 -28.59 -6.96 -4.22
N ARG A 98 -27.73 -7.78 -4.85
CA ARG A 98 -26.39 -7.35 -5.24
C ARG A 98 -26.42 -6.30 -6.35
N MET A 99 -27.34 -6.39 -7.30
CA MET A 99 -27.54 -5.33 -8.30
C MET A 99 -28.04 -4.03 -7.66
N ASP A 100 -28.97 -4.12 -6.71
CA ASP A 100 -29.49 -2.96 -5.98
C ASP A 100 -28.37 -2.29 -5.16
N GLU A 101 -27.48 -3.06 -4.54
CA GLU A 101 -26.27 -2.55 -3.88
C GLU A 101 -25.33 -1.80 -4.87
N TYR A 102 -25.15 -2.35 -6.06
CA TYR A 102 -24.33 -1.69 -7.09
C TYR A 102 -24.94 -0.39 -7.61
N MET A 103 -26.26 -0.22 -7.57
CA MET A 103 -26.90 1.07 -7.88
C MET A 103 -26.56 2.14 -6.85
N VAL A 104 -26.46 1.78 -5.56
CA VAL A 104 -25.96 2.69 -4.53
C VAL A 104 -24.50 3.06 -4.78
N TYR A 105 -23.67 2.10 -5.20
CA TYR A 105 -22.29 2.34 -5.61
C TYR A 105 -22.19 3.29 -6.80
N ALA A 106 -23.01 3.07 -7.83
CA ALA A 106 -23.04 3.91 -9.02
C ALA A 106 -23.31 5.40 -8.67
N SER A 107 -24.21 5.64 -7.73
CA SER A 107 -24.50 6.98 -7.23
C SER A 107 -23.28 7.68 -6.63
N THR A 108 -22.43 6.95 -5.86
CA THR A 108 -21.16 7.48 -5.35
C THR A 108 -20.17 7.70 -6.49
N ALA A 109 -20.08 6.77 -7.43
CA ALA A 109 -19.22 6.89 -8.60
C ALA A 109 -19.55 8.15 -9.43
N GLU A 110 -20.83 8.41 -9.70
CA GLU A 110 -21.31 9.63 -10.37
C GLU A 110 -20.87 10.90 -9.62
N SER A 111 -21.05 10.91 -8.29
CA SER A 111 -20.66 12.03 -7.44
C SER A 111 -19.17 12.33 -7.47
N CYS A 112 -18.34 11.30 -7.76
CA CYS A 112 -16.89 11.41 -7.86
C CYS A 112 -16.39 11.54 -9.31
N GLY A 113 -17.27 11.51 -10.30
CA GLY A 113 -16.90 11.52 -11.72
C GLY A 113 -16.20 10.24 -12.18
N VAL A 114 -16.45 9.10 -11.53
CA VAL A 114 -15.90 7.79 -11.92
C VAL A 114 -16.82 7.15 -12.96
N PRO A 115 -16.34 6.85 -14.17
CA PRO A 115 -17.15 6.25 -15.21
C PRO A 115 -17.50 4.79 -14.90
N TYR A 116 -18.70 4.38 -15.25
CA TYR A 116 -19.13 2.99 -15.16
C TYR A 116 -20.13 2.63 -16.27
N GLU A 117 -20.28 1.34 -16.53
CA GLU A 117 -21.24 0.77 -17.46
C GLU A 117 -22.02 -0.36 -16.79
N TRP A 118 -23.32 -0.45 -17.09
CA TRP A 118 -24.12 -1.63 -16.75
C TRP A 118 -24.00 -2.66 -17.85
N LEU A 119 -23.70 -3.91 -17.48
CA LEU A 119 -23.59 -5.02 -18.42
C LEU A 119 -24.59 -6.12 -18.08
N SER A 120 -25.36 -6.55 -19.08
CA SER A 120 -26.15 -7.77 -19.01
C SER A 120 -25.26 -9.02 -19.10
N ALA A 121 -25.75 -10.18 -18.65
CA ALA A 121 -25.04 -11.46 -18.77
C ALA A 121 -24.57 -11.75 -20.21
N LYS A 122 -25.37 -11.39 -21.22
CA LYS A 122 -25.01 -11.54 -22.64
C LYS A 122 -23.82 -10.64 -23.03
N GLN A 123 -23.79 -9.41 -22.55
CA GLN A 123 -22.69 -8.47 -22.82
C GLN A 123 -21.40 -8.89 -22.08
N ILE A 124 -21.54 -9.41 -20.85
CA ILE A 124 -20.41 -9.99 -20.11
C ILE A 124 -19.82 -11.15 -20.90
N LYS A 125 -20.65 -12.12 -21.34
CA LYS A 125 -20.20 -13.28 -22.11
C LYS A 125 -19.51 -12.90 -23.41
N SER A 126 -19.98 -11.84 -24.06
CA SER A 126 -19.36 -11.33 -25.30
C SER A 126 -17.99 -10.69 -25.07
N ARG A 127 -17.79 -9.97 -23.95
CA ARG A 127 -16.51 -9.33 -23.60
C ARG A 127 -15.52 -10.31 -22.96
N TYR A 128 -16.02 -11.25 -22.19
CA TYR A 128 -15.26 -12.22 -21.38
C TYR A 128 -15.74 -13.66 -21.65
N PRO A 129 -15.36 -14.27 -22.77
CA PRO A 129 -15.90 -15.58 -23.20
C PRO A 129 -15.67 -16.71 -22.22
N LEU A 130 -14.64 -16.65 -21.36
CA LEU A 130 -14.34 -17.67 -20.36
C LEU A 130 -15.24 -17.58 -19.12
N VAL A 131 -15.92 -16.44 -18.89
CA VAL A 131 -16.78 -16.28 -17.71
C VAL A 131 -18.05 -17.08 -17.87
N HIS A 132 -18.43 -17.84 -16.84
CA HIS A 132 -19.75 -18.46 -16.72
C HIS A 132 -20.79 -17.38 -16.36
N CYS A 133 -21.87 -17.30 -17.14
CA CYS A 133 -22.80 -16.17 -17.02
C CYS A 133 -24.27 -16.61 -16.77
N ASP A 134 -24.58 -17.91 -16.70
CA ASP A 134 -25.93 -18.42 -16.67
C ASP A 134 -26.70 -18.09 -15.38
N ASP A 135 -25.97 -17.83 -14.31
CA ASP A 135 -26.46 -17.46 -12.98
C ASP A 135 -26.35 -15.95 -12.68
N LEU A 136 -25.91 -15.13 -13.66
CA LEU A 136 -25.70 -13.72 -13.46
C LEU A 136 -26.96 -12.89 -13.77
N GLN A 137 -27.30 -11.97 -12.86
CA GLN A 137 -28.28 -10.90 -13.08
C GLN A 137 -27.70 -9.77 -13.95
N GLY A 138 -26.38 -9.53 -13.84
CA GLY A 138 -25.67 -8.51 -14.56
C GLY A 138 -24.36 -8.15 -13.87
N ALA A 139 -23.79 -7.02 -14.27
CA ALA A 139 -22.58 -6.48 -13.65
C ALA A 139 -22.53 -4.96 -13.78
N ILE A 140 -21.75 -4.35 -12.90
CA ILE A 140 -21.18 -3.00 -13.09
C ILE A 140 -19.73 -3.14 -13.55
N TYR A 141 -19.37 -2.41 -14.60
CA TYR A 141 -18.02 -2.38 -15.17
C TYR A 141 -17.43 -1.00 -15.06
N HIS A 142 -16.20 -0.92 -14.59
CA HIS A 142 -15.43 0.33 -14.46
C HIS A 142 -14.26 0.32 -15.43
N PRO A 143 -14.32 1.08 -16.55
CA PRO A 143 -13.31 1.03 -17.59
C PRO A 143 -11.95 1.64 -17.18
N THR A 144 -11.94 2.46 -16.14
CA THR A 144 -10.74 3.17 -15.65
C THR A 144 -10.00 2.45 -14.53
N ASP A 145 -10.56 1.35 -14.05
CA ASP A 145 -9.91 0.51 -13.05
C ASP A 145 -8.77 -0.32 -13.68
N GLY A 146 -7.86 -0.75 -12.84
CA GLY A 146 -6.71 -1.52 -13.31
C GLY A 146 -5.99 -2.26 -12.20
N TYR A 147 -4.73 -2.52 -12.45
CA TYR A 147 -3.84 -3.12 -11.47
C TYR A 147 -2.44 -2.51 -11.53
N ILE A 148 -1.67 -2.76 -10.50
CA ILE A 148 -0.28 -2.34 -10.35
C ILE A 148 0.52 -3.51 -9.75
N ASN A 149 1.82 -3.57 -9.99
CA ASN A 149 2.68 -4.44 -9.21
C ASN A 149 3.02 -3.76 -7.86
N PRO A 150 2.56 -4.29 -6.72
CA PRO A 150 2.76 -3.63 -5.42
C PRO A 150 4.24 -3.51 -5.02
N ALA A 151 5.09 -4.47 -5.40
CA ALA A 151 6.52 -4.40 -5.13
C ALA A 151 7.18 -3.32 -6.00
N ASP A 152 6.87 -3.28 -7.29
CA ASP A 152 7.48 -2.33 -8.24
C ASP A 152 7.10 -0.89 -7.90
N VAL A 153 5.82 -0.60 -7.60
CA VAL A 153 5.42 0.75 -7.18
C VAL A 153 6.09 1.18 -5.88
N THR A 154 6.25 0.26 -4.93
CA THR A 154 6.95 0.51 -3.67
C THR A 154 8.42 0.83 -3.91
N MET A 155 9.08 0.07 -4.78
CA MET A 155 10.48 0.32 -5.17
C MET A 155 10.64 1.63 -5.94
N ALA A 156 9.68 1.99 -6.80
CA ALA A 156 9.66 3.28 -7.50
C ALA A 156 9.53 4.45 -6.50
N MET A 157 8.61 4.37 -5.55
CA MET A 157 8.48 5.37 -4.48
C MET A 157 9.75 5.47 -3.62
N ALA A 158 10.35 4.33 -3.24
CA ALA A 158 11.60 4.31 -2.48
C ALA A 158 12.75 4.97 -3.26
N LYS A 159 12.86 4.71 -4.58
CA LYS A 159 13.84 5.37 -5.45
C LYS A 159 13.61 6.88 -5.51
N GLY A 160 12.37 7.30 -5.74
CA GLY A 160 12.01 8.71 -5.81
C GLY A 160 12.25 9.44 -4.48
N ALA A 161 12.03 8.77 -3.34
CA ALA A 161 12.38 9.29 -2.02
C ALA A 161 13.90 9.48 -1.86
N ARG A 162 14.71 8.47 -2.23
CA ARG A 162 16.20 8.58 -2.21
C ARG A 162 16.73 9.71 -3.09
N GLN A 163 16.17 9.87 -4.28
CA GLN A 163 16.54 10.98 -5.19
C GLN A 163 16.30 12.36 -4.57
N ARG A 164 15.41 12.44 -3.57
CA ARG A 164 15.08 13.65 -2.81
C ARG A 164 15.76 13.71 -1.44
N GLY A 165 16.74 12.85 -1.20
CA GLY A 165 17.58 12.89 0.01
C GLY A 165 17.08 12.06 1.20
N VAL A 166 16.01 11.26 1.05
CA VAL A 166 15.58 10.35 2.12
C VAL A 166 16.62 9.25 2.32
N LEU A 167 17.02 9.04 3.57
CA LEU A 167 17.83 7.91 3.98
C LEU A 167 16.95 6.68 4.14
N ILE A 168 17.27 5.57 3.48
CA ILE A 168 16.56 4.30 3.63
C ILE A 168 17.53 3.26 4.14
N GLU A 169 17.35 2.90 5.40
CA GLU A 169 18.16 1.94 6.15
C GLU A 169 17.40 0.62 6.30
N ARG A 170 18.02 -0.47 5.89
CA ARG A 170 17.46 -1.82 5.98
C ARG A 170 18.16 -2.64 7.04
N LYS A 171 17.52 -3.75 7.43
CA LYS A 171 18.03 -4.66 8.46
C LYS A 171 18.13 -4.00 9.83
N TRP A 172 17.16 -3.11 10.15
CA TRP A 172 17.01 -2.48 11.45
C TRP A 172 15.58 -2.57 11.96
N GLN A 173 15.40 -3.14 13.13
CA GLN A 173 14.11 -3.27 13.81
C GLN A 173 14.03 -2.24 14.94
N ALA A 174 12.89 -1.56 15.04
CA ALA A 174 12.59 -0.71 16.18
C ALA A 174 12.03 -1.57 17.34
N ASP A 175 12.69 -1.49 18.50
CA ASP A 175 12.37 -2.30 19.68
C ASP A 175 11.73 -1.49 20.81
N ALA A 176 12.04 -0.19 20.91
CA ALA A 176 11.47 0.69 21.91
C ALA A 176 11.31 2.11 21.40
N TYR A 177 10.33 2.81 21.95
CA TYR A 177 10.04 4.21 21.66
C TYR A 177 9.88 4.95 22.98
N GLU A 178 10.61 6.04 23.15
CA GLU A 178 10.57 6.89 24.34
C GLU A 178 10.37 8.34 23.92
N TRP A 179 9.34 8.98 24.46
CA TRP A 179 9.14 10.43 24.31
C TRP A 179 9.83 11.17 25.43
N THR A 180 10.80 12.04 25.11
CA THR A 180 11.61 12.78 26.09
C THR A 180 10.95 14.07 26.58
N GLY A 181 9.81 14.45 26.02
CA GLY A 181 9.16 15.75 26.22
C GLY A 181 9.41 16.72 25.05
N SER A 182 10.43 16.49 24.22
CA SER A 182 10.76 17.32 23.06
C SER A 182 11.00 16.52 21.77
N GLU A 183 11.49 15.29 21.89
CA GLU A 183 11.79 14.41 20.75
C GLU A 183 11.56 12.95 21.12
N TRP A 184 11.46 12.10 20.11
CA TRP A 184 11.43 10.65 20.27
C TRP A 184 12.84 10.07 20.29
N LYS A 185 13.09 9.11 21.19
CA LYS A 185 14.23 8.20 21.13
C LYS A 185 13.73 6.82 20.73
N VAL A 186 14.25 6.30 19.62
CA VAL A 186 13.89 4.98 19.11
C VAL A 186 15.09 4.08 19.18
N THR A 187 14.99 3.01 19.99
CA THR A 187 16.04 1.98 20.09
C THR A 187 15.87 0.98 18.97
N LEU A 188 16.95 0.76 18.21
CA LEU A 188 16.99 -0.12 17.07
C LEU A 188 17.96 -1.27 17.32
N SER A 189 17.56 -2.49 16.94
CA SER A 189 18.47 -3.64 16.85
C SER A 189 18.77 -3.98 15.39
N LYS A 190 20.05 -4.29 15.12
CA LYS A 190 20.49 -4.80 13.83
C LYS A 190 19.94 -6.19 13.59
N MET A 191 19.34 -6.39 12.43
CA MET A 191 18.83 -7.69 12.01
C MET A 191 19.90 -8.45 11.22
N VAL A 192 20.09 -9.72 11.56
CA VAL A 192 21.05 -10.60 10.92
C VAL A 192 20.39 -11.93 10.53
N GLU A 193 20.81 -12.50 9.43
CA GLU A 193 20.38 -13.83 9.01
C GLU A 193 21.18 -14.91 9.73
N LYS A 194 20.48 -15.81 10.41
CA LYS A 194 21.09 -16.96 11.10
C LYS A 194 20.21 -18.19 10.93
N GLY A 195 20.76 -19.22 10.28
CA GLY A 195 20.03 -20.47 10.04
C GLY A 195 18.75 -20.29 9.22
N GLY A 196 18.74 -19.37 8.25
CA GLY A 196 17.58 -19.06 7.40
C GLY A 196 16.50 -18.21 8.09
N ASN A 197 16.75 -17.75 9.32
CA ASN A 197 15.84 -16.86 10.04
C ASN A 197 16.47 -15.48 10.22
N LEU A 198 15.64 -14.45 10.15
CA LEU A 198 16.04 -13.08 10.44
C LEU A 198 15.86 -12.80 11.94
N LEU A 199 16.96 -12.57 12.66
CA LEU A 199 17.00 -12.41 14.11
C LEU A 199 17.66 -11.07 14.48
N ALA A 200 17.22 -10.48 15.60
CA ALA A 200 17.91 -9.32 16.18
C ALA A 200 19.27 -9.75 16.73
N SER A 201 20.30 -8.96 16.45
CA SER A 201 21.63 -9.11 17.05
C SER A 201 21.77 -8.23 18.29
N ASP A 202 22.92 -8.32 18.97
CA ASP A 202 23.25 -7.47 20.12
C ASP A 202 23.68 -6.04 19.71
N GLU A 203 23.85 -5.80 18.41
CA GLU A 203 24.17 -4.46 17.88
C GLU A 203 22.94 -3.57 17.96
N GLN A 204 23.03 -2.54 18.79
CA GLN A 204 21.95 -1.58 18.99
C GLN A 204 22.40 -0.14 18.72
N VAL A 205 21.45 0.65 18.23
CA VAL A 205 21.62 2.10 18.02
C VAL A 205 20.35 2.82 18.49
N VAL A 206 20.53 4.00 19.08
CA VAL A 206 19.41 4.89 19.38
C VAL A 206 19.38 6.01 18.36
N VAL A 207 18.22 6.20 17.74
CA VAL A 207 17.94 7.31 16.83
C VAL A 207 16.97 8.26 17.49
N SER A 208 17.31 9.54 17.57
CA SER A 208 16.37 10.58 17.96
C SER A 208 15.68 11.19 16.75
N ALA A 209 14.39 11.54 16.91
CA ALA A 209 13.57 12.11 15.86
C ALA A 209 12.52 13.09 16.42
N GLU A 210 12.32 14.21 15.72
CA GLU A 210 11.24 15.14 16.07
C GLU A 210 9.87 14.50 15.83
N HIS A 211 9.75 13.71 14.75
CA HIS A 211 8.54 13.01 14.36
C HIS A 211 8.82 11.54 14.11
N VAL A 212 7.94 10.66 14.59
CA VAL A 212 7.98 9.23 14.30
C VAL A 212 6.66 8.81 13.64
N VAL A 213 6.77 8.12 12.51
CA VAL A 213 5.64 7.52 11.81
C VAL A 213 5.81 6.01 11.79
N THR A 214 4.83 5.28 12.29
CA THR A 214 4.84 3.83 12.26
C THR A 214 3.98 3.30 11.10
N ALA A 215 4.59 2.55 10.18
CA ALA A 215 3.97 1.92 9.02
C ALA A 215 4.28 0.41 9.00
N THR A 216 4.19 -0.23 10.16
CA THR A 216 4.72 -1.57 10.46
C THR A 216 3.83 -2.73 10.02
N GLY A 217 2.78 -2.46 9.22
CA GLY A 217 1.95 -3.50 8.59
C GLY A 217 1.40 -4.50 9.61
N ASN A 218 1.65 -5.79 9.39
CA ASN A 218 1.20 -6.87 10.28
C ASN A 218 1.75 -6.78 11.71
N HIS A 219 2.81 -5.99 11.92
CA HIS A 219 3.39 -5.76 13.25
C HIS A 219 2.81 -4.54 13.97
N ALA A 220 1.74 -3.91 13.43
CA ALA A 220 1.16 -2.69 13.98
C ALA A 220 0.66 -2.85 15.43
N GLN A 221 0.12 -4.02 15.82
CA GLN A 221 -0.27 -4.27 17.21
C GLN A 221 0.93 -4.29 18.17
N ARG A 222 2.02 -4.96 17.78
CA ARG A 222 3.27 -4.97 18.57
C ARG A 222 3.83 -3.56 18.72
N THR A 223 3.86 -2.80 17.62
CA THR A 223 4.34 -1.42 17.65
C THR A 223 3.47 -0.54 18.56
N ALA A 224 2.15 -0.71 18.50
CA ALA A 224 1.22 0.00 19.38
C ALA A 224 1.48 -0.32 20.86
N GLN A 225 1.73 -1.60 21.20
CA GLN A 225 2.10 -2.01 22.56
C GLN A 225 3.39 -1.33 23.03
N LEU A 226 4.41 -1.22 22.17
CA LEU A 226 5.66 -0.52 22.50
C LEU A 226 5.44 0.99 22.73
N LEU A 227 4.40 1.57 22.14
CA LEU A 227 4.00 2.97 22.32
C LEU A 227 2.98 3.17 23.46
N GLY A 228 2.55 2.11 24.12
CA GLY A 228 1.53 2.16 25.19
C GLY A 228 0.13 2.51 24.67
N ILE A 229 -0.16 2.32 23.38
CA ILE A 229 -1.46 2.59 22.76
C ILE A 229 -2.15 1.30 22.33
N LYS A 230 -3.49 1.32 22.29
CA LYS A 230 -4.30 0.20 21.82
C LYS A 230 -4.52 0.31 20.29
N ASN A 231 -4.13 -0.71 19.55
CA ASN A 231 -4.46 -0.86 18.14
C ASN A 231 -5.44 -2.03 17.97
N THR A 232 -6.51 -1.80 17.24
CA THR A 232 -7.58 -2.79 16.98
C THR A 232 -7.41 -3.54 15.66
N ALA A 233 -6.39 -3.20 14.84
CA ALA A 233 -6.12 -3.89 13.60
C ALA A 233 -5.64 -5.33 13.86
N ILE A 234 -6.34 -6.30 13.32
CA ILE A 234 -6.02 -7.73 13.43
C ILE A 234 -5.59 -8.22 12.04
N PRO A 235 -4.37 -8.75 11.87
CA PRO A 235 -3.96 -9.39 10.64
C PRO A 235 -4.83 -10.61 10.32
N VAL A 236 -5.25 -10.73 9.06
CA VAL A 236 -6.02 -11.87 8.56
C VAL A 236 -5.26 -12.44 7.37
N GLU A 237 -5.11 -13.77 7.33
CA GLU A 237 -4.51 -14.46 6.19
C GLU A 237 -5.49 -14.50 5.02
N HIS A 238 -5.01 -14.12 3.85
CA HIS A 238 -5.70 -14.29 2.57
C HIS A 238 -4.90 -15.21 1.68
N GLN A 239 -5.60 -16.20 1.08
CA GLN A 239 -4.99 -17.06 0.06
C GLN A 239 -5.18 -16.43 -1.32
N PHE A 240 -4.21 -16.67 -2.18
CA PHE A 240 -4.31 -16.35 -3.61
C PHE A 240 -3.61 -17.44 -4.43
N ILE A 241 -4.00 -17.51 -5.70
CA ILE A 241 -3.41 -18.43 -6.68
C ILE A 241 -2.85 -17.58 -7.81
N VAL A 242 -1.63 -17.87 -8.22
CA VAL A 242 -1.03 -17.34 -9.43
C VAL A 242 -1.15 -18.41 -10.51
N THR A 243 -1.85 -18.10 -11.59
CA THR A 243 -1.99 -18.98 -12.75
C THR A 243 -0.91 -18.69 -13.77
N GLU A 244 -0.61 -19.64 -14.63
CA GLU A 244 0.18 -19.41 -15.83
C GLU A 244 -0.64 -18.58 -16.83
N PRO A 245 -0.01 -17.76 -17.69
CA PRO A 245 -0.69 -17.10 -18.79
C PRO A 245 -1.20 -18.14 -19.80
N ASP A 246 -2.39 -17.94 -20.35
CA ASP A 246 -2.95 -18.72 -21.47
C ASP A 246 -2.36 -18.25 -22.80
#